data_41d318da4265a861b1aa7aaf23a90538
#
_entry.id   41d318da4265a861b1aa7aaf23a90538
#
_cell.length_a   1.000
_cell.length_b   1.000
_cell.length_c   1.000
_cell.angle_alpha   90.00
_cell.angle_beta   90.00
_cell.angle_gamma   90.00
#
_symmetry.space_group_name_H-M   'P 1'
#
loop_
_entity.id
_entity.type
_entity.pdbx_description
1 polymer ?
#
loop_
_entity_poly.entity_id
_entity_poly.type
_entity_poly.pdbx_seq_one_letter_code
_entity_poly.pdbx_strand_id
1 'polypeptide(L)'
;MSKYFERQLEELHVQLITLGSYCEKAISFSAKAIQKVQNEEIARQVFETDRDIDAKEREIENLCLSLLLHQHPVARDLREISAALKMVSDMERIGDQAADISELSLSLVNEKNLPMMDRMKQMSQECMLMVMKGLEPLWQKILRWQRKSLQEMT
;
A
#
# COMPACT_ATOMS: atom_id res chain seq x y z
N MET A 1 20.12 -2.87 21.47
CA MET A 1 19.47 -3.28 20.22
C MET A 1 20.54 -3.40 19.15
N SER A 2 20.55 -4.47 18.38
CA SER A 2 21.56 -4.65 17.34
C SER A 2 21.29 -3.73 16.14
N LYS A 3 22.35 -3.24 15.48
CA LYS A 3 22.21 -2.46 14.22
C LYS A 3 21.50 -3.25 13.13
N TYR A 4 21.60 -4.58 13.16
CA TYR A 4 20.89 -5.47 12.26
C TYR A 4 19.38 -5.38 12.43
N PHE A 5 18.90 -5.41 13.67
CA PHE A 5 17.48 -5.28 13.98
C PHE A 5 16.92 -3.92 13.56
N GLU A 6 17.65 -2.84 13.83
CA GLU A 6 17.25 -1.49 13.38
C GLU A 6 17.10 -1.42 11.88
N ARG A 7 18.03 -2.01 11.11
CA ARG A 7 17.93 -2.08 9.65
C ARG A 7 16.71 -2.87 9.19
N GLN A 8 16.39 -3.96 9.86
CA GLN A 8 15.21 -4.78 9.55
C GLN A 8 13.91 -4.02 9.82
N LEU A 9 13.83 -3.24 10.89
CA LEU A 9 12.68 -2.36 11.15
C LEU A 9 12.55 -1.29 10.09
N GLU A 10 13.65 -0.68 9.67
CA GLU A 10 13.63 0.32 8.59
C GLU A 10 13.24 -0.30 7.25
N GLU A 11 13.70 -1.50 6.95
CA GLU A 11 13.24 -2.26 5.79
C GLU A 11 11.73 -2.49 5.83
N LEU A 12 11.18 -2.83 7.00
CA LEU A 12 9.74 -2.97 7.19
C LEU A 12 9.00 -1.67 6.87
N HIS A 13 9.49 -0.53 7.32
CA HIS A 13 8.89 0.77 7.01
C HIS A 13 8.92 1.09 5.51
N VAL A 14 10.05 0.82 4.85
CA VAL A 14 10.20 1.00 3.39
C VAL A 14 9.23 0.10 2.62
N GLN A 15 9.09 -1.15 3.01
CA GLN A 15 8.16 -2.08 2.38
C GLN A 15 6.69 -1.65 2.54
N LEU A 16 6.31 -1.10 3.69
CA LEU A 16 4.97 -0.54 3.92
C LEU A 16 4.71 0.68 3.04
N ILE A 17 5.68 1.57 2.87
CA ILE A 17 5.57 2.72 1.95
C ILE A 17 5.43 2.24 0.50
N THR A 18 6.19 1.24 0.09
CA THR A 18 6.09 0.63 -1.23
C THR A 18 4.70 0.04 -1.47
N LEU A 19 4.17 -0.70 -0.50
CA LEU A 19 2.80 -1.23 -0.55
C LEU A 19 1.77 -0.11 -0.68
N GLY A 20 1.94 0.99 0.06
CA GLY A 20 1.10 2.19 -0.04
C GLY A 20 1.09 2.78 -1.45
N SER A 21 2.24 2.83 -2.12
CA SER A 21 2.32 3.30 -3.51
C SER A 21 1.56 2.40 -4.48
N TYR A 22 1.55 1.09 -4.25
CA TYR A 22 0.74 0.14 -5.03
C TYR A 22 -0.76 0.35 -4.78
N CYS A 23 -1.18 0.62 -3.54
CA CYS A 23 -2.56 0.96 -3.21
C CYS A 23 -3.03 2.22 -3.94
N GLU A 24 -2.22 3.28 -3.95
CA GLU A 24 -2.52 4.51 -4.70
C GLU A 24 -2.68 4.24 -6.19
N LYS A 25 -1.78 3.44 -6.76
CA LYS A 25 -1.82 3.03 -8.17
C LYS A 25 -3.09 2.24 -8.48
N ALA A 26 -3.47 1.29 -7.62
CA ALA A 26 -4.69 0.50 -7.77
C ALA A 26 -5.95 1.38 -7.74
N ILE A 27 -6.05 2.31 -6.79
CA ILE A 27 -7.16 3.26 -6.68
C ILE A 27 -7.24 4.13 -7.94
N SER A 28 -6.11 4.69 -8.40
CA SER A 28 -6.03 5.53 -9.58
C SER A 28 -6.49 4.79 -10.85
N PHE A 29 -6.04 3.57 -11.06
CA PHE A 29 -6.43 2.77 -12.22
C PHE A 29 -7.88 2.33 -12.15
N SER A 30 -8.41 1.95 -11.00
CA SER A 30 -9.82 1.59 -10.85
C SER A 30 -10.74 2.78 -11.18
N ALA A 31 -10.38 3.98 -10.75
CA ALA A 31 -11.11 5.20 -11.11
C ALA A 31 -11.07 5.48 -12.61
N LYS A 32 -9.92 5.26 -13.27
CA LYS A 32 -9.79 5.39 -14.72
C LYS A 32 -10.59 4.33 -15.48
N ALA A 33 -10.64 3.09 -14.97
CA ALA A 33 -11.42 2.01 -15.54
C ALA A 33 -12.93 2.36 -15.62
N ILE A 34 -13.46 3.00 -14.57
CA ILE A 34 -14.85 3.49 -14.55
C ILE A 34 -15.05 4.61 -15.57
N GLN A 35 -14.13 5.58 -15.63
CA GLN A 35 -14.26 6.76 -16.52
C GLN A 35 -14.15 6.41 -18.00
N LYS A 36 -13.34 5.43 -18.32
CA LYS A 36 -13.09 4.94 -19.67
C LYS A 36 -13.65 3.52 -19.81
N VAL A 37 -14.96 3.42 -19.68
CA VAL A 37 -15.68 2.17 -19.91
C VAL A 37 -15.26 1.59 -21.27
N GLN A 38 -14.77 0.35 -21.29
CA GLN A 38 -14.20 -0.39 -22.42
C GLN A 38 -12.65 -0.41 -22.51
N ASN A 39 -11.93 0.07 -21.51
CA ASN A 39 -10.48 -0.04 -21.54
C ASN A 39 -10.00 -1.28 -20.78
N GLU A 40 -9.99 -2.41 -21.48
CA GLU A 40 -9.49 -3.70 -20.95
C GLU A 40 -8.04 -3.59 -20.44
N GLU A 41 -7.23 -2.75 -21.07
CA GLU A 41 -5.85 -2.52 -20.67
C GLU A 41 -5.76 -1.92 -19.26
N ILE A 42 -6.60 -0.92 -18.94
CA ILE A 42 -6.61 -0.31 -17.60
C ILE A 42 -7.08 -1.32 -16.57
N ALA A 43 -8.13 -2.10 -16.87
CA ALA A 43 -8.59 -3.15 -15.95
C ALA A 43 -7.51 -4.20 -15.71
N ARG A 44 -6.77 -4.60 -16.74
CA ARG A 44 -5.64 -5.53 -16.62
C ARG A 44 -4.55 -4.96 -15.70
N GLN A 45 -4.22 -3.68 -15.81
CA GLN A 45 -3.26 -3.02 -14.95
C GLN A 45 -3.68 -3.03 -13.47
N VAL A 46 -4.98 -2.92 -13.18
CA VAL A 46 -5.48 -3.07 -11.81
C VAL A 46 -5.25 -4.48 -11.28
N PHE A 47 -5.56 -5.50 -12.06
CA PHE A 47 -5.34 -6.90 -11.66
C PHE A 47 -3.85 -7.24 -11.46
N GLU A 48 -2.97 -6.70 -12.31
CA GLU A 48 -1.53 -6.85 -12.14
C GLU A 48 -1.04 -6.16 -10.85
N THR A 49 -1.54 -4.96 -10.58
CA THR A 49 -1.22 -4.22 -9.35
C THR A 49 -1.74 -4.95 -8.10
N ASP A 50 -2.91 -5.55 -8.17
CA ASP A 50 -3.46 -6.38 -7.07
C ASP A 50 -2.57 -7.58 -6.77
N ARG A 51 -2.03 -8.24 -7.79
CA ARG A 51 -1.03 -9.31 -7.60
C ARG A 51 0.26 -8.82 -6.96
N ASP A 52 0.72 -7.61 -7.33
CA ASP A 52 1.89 -6.99 -6.73
C ASP A 52 1.64 -6.67 -5.25
N ILE A 53 0.43 -6.22 -4.91
CA ILE A 53 -0.01 -6.00 -3.53
C ILE A 53 0.02 -7.31 -2.74
N ASP A 54 -0.56 -8.38 -3.26
CA ASP A 54 -0.57 -9.69 -2.62
C ASP A 54 0.84 -10.24 -2.39
N ALA A 55 1.73 -10.08 -3.36
CA ALA A 55 3.13 -10.48 -3.25
C ALA A 55 3.86 -9.68 -2.17
N LYS A 56 3.64 -8.38 -2.13
CA LYS A 56 4.24 -7.48 -1.13
C LYS A 56 3.70 -7.75 0.27
N GLU A 57 2.42 -8.06 0.41
CA GLU A 57 1.82 -8.51 1.68
C GLU A 57 2.58 -9.71 2.24
N ARG A 58 2.81 -10.75 1.44
CA ARG A 58 3.55 -11.92 1.86
C ARG A 58 4.99 -11.62 2.26
N GLU A 59 5.68 -10.76 1.51
CA GLU A 59 7.03 -10.30 1.87
C GLU A 59 7.06 -9.62 3.23
N ILE A 60 6.12 -8.70 3.48
CA ILE A 60 6.05 -7.95 4.74
C ILE A 60 5.69 -8.88 5.90
N GLU A 61 4.74 -9.78 5.72
CA GLU A 61 4.38 -10.77 6.74
C GLU A 61 5.58 -11.65 7.10
N ASN A 62 6.33 -12.13 6.12
CA ASN A 62 7.53 -12.93 6.34
C ASN A 62 8.61 -12.14 7.08
N LEU A 63 8.80 -10.86 6.74
CA LEU A 63 9.72 -9.99 7.44
C LEU A 63 9.30 -9.78 8.91
N CYS A 64 8.02 -9.54 9.16
CA CYS A 64 7.46 -9.41 10.51
C CYS A 64 7.68 -10.69 11.33
N LEU A 65 7.40 -11.85 10.76
CA LEU A 65 7.63 -13.15 11.42
C LEU A 65 9.10 -13.36 11.73
N SER A 66 10.00 -13.04 10.81
CA SER A 66 11.44 -13.11 11.03
C SER A 66 11.90 -12.23 12.18
N LEU A 67 11.38 -10.99 12.25
CA LEU A 67 11.68 -10.05 13.34
C LEU A 67 11.19 -10.60 14.71
N LEU A 68 10.01 -11.19 14.75
CA LEU A 68 9.44 -11.76 15.98
C LEU A 68 10.22 -12.99 16.46
N LEU A 69 10.62 -13.86 15.55
CA LEU A 69 11.24 -15.15 15.88
C LEU A 69 12.73 -15.05 16.22
N HIS A 70 13.47 -14.19 15.53
CA HIS A 70 14.93 -14.21 15.59
C HIS A 70 15.56 -13.06 16.39
N GLN A 71 14.80 -11.99 16.67
CA GLN A 71 15.37 -10.77 17.22
C GLN A 71 14.92 -10.45 18.66
N HIS A 72 13.99 -11.21 19.21
CA HIS A 72 13.45 -10.98 20.58
C HIS A 72 13.10 -9.51 20.85
N PRO A 73 12.16 -8.92 20.08
CA PRO A 73 11.87 -7.50 20.17
C PRO A 73 11.28 -7.10 21.51
N VAL A 74 11.61 -5.90 21.99
CA VAL A 74 11.01 -5.32 23.20
C VAL A 74 9.59 -4.79 22.92
N ALA A 75 8.83 -4.47 23.96
CA ALA A 75 7.42 -4.11 23.89
C ALA A 75 7.09 -3.03 22.83
N ARG A 76 7.95 -2.02 22.67
CA ARG A 76 7.78 -0.96 21.66
C ARG A 76 7.85 -1.51 20.24
N ASP A 77 8.84 -2.36 19.99
CA ASP A 77 9.08 -2.97 18.68
C ASP A 77 7.98 -3.97 18.33
N LEU A 78 7.50 -4.73 19.32
CA LEU A 78 6.35 -5.62 19.15
C LEU A 78 5.10 -4.85 18.73
N ARG A 79 4.86 -3.66 19.26
CA ARG A 79 3.73 -2.82 18.85
C ARG A 79 3.90 -2.32 17.43
N GLU A 80 5.10 -1.93 17.03
CA GLU A 80 5.37 -1.51 15.63
C GLU A 80 5.14 -2.65 14.64
N ILE A 81 5.65 -3.85 14.94
CA ILE A 81 5.46 -5.04 14.10
C ILE A 81 3.98 -5.44 14.02
N SER A 82 3.28 -5.43 15.15
CA SER A 82 1.85 -5.73 15.20
C SER A 82 1.01 -4.72 14.41
N ALA A 83 1.33 -3.43 14.52
CA ALA A 83 0.70 -2.39 13.74
C ALA A 83 0.97 -2.56 12.22
N ALA A 84 2.19 -2.93 11.85
CA ALA A 84 2.55 -3.21 10.46
C ALA A 84 1.71 -4.36 9.88
N LEU A 85 1.54 -5.46 10.60
CA LEU A 85 0.71 -6.59 10.19
C LEU A 85 -0.74 -6.18 9.96
N LYS A 86 -1.29 -5.33 10.82
CA LYS A 86 -2.63 -4.79 10.64
C LYS A 86 -2.74 -3.87 9.42
N MET A 87 -1.77 -2.98 9.24
CA MET A 87 -1.71 -2.07 8.08
C MET A 87 -1.66 -2.86 6.77
N VAL A 88 -0.84 -3.90 6.71
CA VAL A 88 -0.71 -4.77 5.52
C VAL A 88 -2.05 -5.40 5.16
N SER A 89 -2.77 -5.92 6.13
CA SER A 89 -4.10 -6.50 5.92
C SER A 89 -5.11 -5.48 5.39
N ASP A 90 -5.11 -4.27 5.95
CA ASP A 90 -5.99 -3.20 5.49
C ASP A 90 -5.62 -2.72 4.06
N MET A 91 -4.32 -2.66 3.74
CA MET A 91 -3.85 -2.27 2.40
C MET A 91 -4.16 -3.33 1.34
N GLU A 92 -4.05 -4.61 1.68
CA GLU A 92 -4.45 -5.71 0.79
C GLU A 92 -5.94 -5.60 0.44
N ARG A 93 -6.79 -5.27 1.39
CA ARG A 93 -8.23 -5.03 1.15
C ARG A 93 -8.46 -3.85 0.21
N ILE A 94 -7.63 -2.82 0.24
CA ILE A 94 -7.71 -1.72 -0.74
C ILE A 94 -7.46 -2.23 -2.16
N GLY A 95 -6.47 -3.08 -2.35
CA GLY A 95 -6.19 -3.74 -3.63
C GLY A 95 -7.36 -4.58 -4.12
N ASP A 96 -7.91 -5.43 -3.27
CA ASP A 96 -9.08 -6.25 -3.58
C ASP A 96 -10.28 -5.40 -4.00
N GLN A 97 -10.59 -4.33 -3.28
CA GLN A 97 -11.70 -3.43 -3.62
C GLN A 97 -11.46 -2.71 -4.97
N ALA A 98 -10.23 -2.33 -5.26
CA ALA A 98 -9.90 -1.71 -6.55
C ALA A 98 -10.07 -2.72 -7.71
N ALA A 99 -9.70 -3.98 -7.51
CA ALA A 99 -9.92 -5.05 -8.46
C ALA A 99 -11.41 -5.31 -8.70
N ASP A 100 -12.21 -5.37 -7.64
CA ASP A 100 -13.68 -5.53 -7.72
C ASP A 100 -14.33 -4.39 -8.51
N ILE A 101 -13.93 -3.14 -8.25
CA ILE A 101 -14.41 -1.96 -8.99
C ILE A 101 -14.08 -2.09 -10.48
N SER A 102 -12.88 -2.55 -10.80
CA SER A 102 -12.44 -2.71 -12.19
C SER A 102 -13.20 -3.83 -12.91
N GLU A 103 -13.46 -4.93 -12.22
CA GLU A 103 -14.30 -6.02 -12.74
C GLU A 103 -15.74 -5.54 -13.02
N LEU A 104 -16.33 -4.80 -12.11
CA LEU A 104 -17.65 -4.19 -12.31
C LEU A 104 -17.65 -3.21 -13.48
N SER A 105 -16.59 -2.43 -13.66
CA SER A 105 -16.48 -1.49 -14.80
C SER A 105 -16.50 -2.20 -16.16
N LEU A 106 -15.94 -3.41 -16.25
CA LEU A 106 -16.00 -4.21 -17.46
C LEU A 106 -17.42 -4.67 -17.80
N SER A 107 -18.26 -4.90 -16.78
CA SER A 107 -19.67 -5.27 -16.98
C SER A 107 -20.53 -4.11 -17.47
N LEU A 108 -20.07 -2.86 -17.34
CA LEU A 108 -20.77 -1.64 -17.75
C LEU A 108 -20.43 -1.16 -19.16
N VAL A 109 -19.78 -1.99 -19.95
CA VAL A 109 -19.28 -1.68 -21.32
C VAL A 109 -20.33 -1.03 -22.24
N ASN A 110 -21.61 -1.35 -22.06
CA ASN A 110 -22.69 -0.83 -22.91
C ASN A 110 -23.36 0.44 -22.36
N GLU A 111 -22.95 0.90 -21.18
CA GLU A 111 -23.49 2.09 -20.54
C GLU A 111 -22.74 3.34 -21.00
N LYS A 112 -23.41 4.20 -21.79
CA LYS A 112 -22.75 5.39 -22.35
C LYS A 112 -22.61 6.55 -21.37
N ASN A 113 -23.46 6.63 -20.37
CA ASN A 113 -23.48 7.70 -19.38
C ASN A 113 -23.76 7.13 -17.99
N LEU A 114 -22.71 6.98 -17.19
CA LEU A 114 -22.84 6.62 -15.80
C LEU A 114 -23.13 7.90 -14.98
N PRO A 115 -24.20 7.93 -14.18
CA PRO A 115 -24.46 9.05 -13.30
C PRO A 115 -23.36 9.15 -12.23
N MET A 116 -23.08 10.36 -11.78
CA MET A 116 -22.16 10.63 -10.65
C MET A 116 -20.67 10.37 -10.91
N MET A 117 -20.22 10.34 -12.16
CA MET A 117 -18.80 10.13 -12.53
C MET A 117 -17.86 11.11 -11.83
N ASP A 118 -18.23 12.39 -11.73
CA ASP A 118 -17.41 13.41 -11.07
C ASP A 118 -17.27 13.15 -9.58
N ARG A 119 -18.30 12.67 -8.92
CA ARG A 119 -18.25 12.26 -7.50
C ARG A 119 -17.34 11.07 -7.29
N MET A 120 -17.39 10.08 -8.17
CA MET A 120 -16.51 8.90 -8.10
C MET A 120 -15.05 9.28 -8.28
N LYS A 121 -14.78 10.21 -9.20
CA LYS A 121 -13.43 10.77 -9.38
C LYS A 121 -12.94 11.48 -8.12
N GLN A 122 -13.77 12.33 -7.54
CA GLN A 122 -13.45 13.02 -6.29
C GLN A 122 -13.21 12.03 -5.14
N MET A 123 -14.07 11.04 -4.96
CA MET A 123 -13.90 10.00 -3.95
C MET A 123 -12.58 9.25 -4.11
N SER A 124 -12.19 8.90 -5.33
CA SER A 124 -10.91 8.22 -5.57
C SER A 124 -9.70 9.08 -5.18
N GLN A 125 -9.75 10.37 -5.49
CA GLN A 125 -8.71 11.33 -5.09
C GLN A 125 -8.60 11.46 -3.56
N GLU A 126 -9.73 11.54 -2.88
CA GLU A 126 -9.78 11.59 -1.41
C GLU A 126 -9.25 10.30 -0.78
N CYS A 127 -9.58 9.13 -1.34
CA CYS A 127 -9.04 7.85 -0.91
C CYS A 127 -7.51 7.80 -1.04
N MET A 128 -6.96 8.26 -2.18
CA MET A 128 -5.50 8.32 -2.36
C MET A 128 -4.84 9.24 -1.32
N LEU A 129 -5.43 10.41 -1.05
CA LEU A 129 -4.93 11.33 -0.02
C LEU A 129 -4.97 10.72 1.38
N MET A 130 -6.01 9.94 1.70
CA MET A 130 -6.11 9.24 2.98
C MET A 130 -4.98 8.21 3.15
N VAL A 131 -4.69 7.44 2.12
CA VAL A 131 -3.57 6.48 2.11
C VAL A 131 -2.24 7.20 2.32
N MET A 132 -1.97 8.26 1.57
CA MET A 132 -0.75 9.07 1.69
C MET A 132 -0.58 9.64 3.09
N LYS A 133 -1.62 10.25 3.65
CA LYS A 133 -1.61 10.82 5.01
C LYS A 133 -1.40 9.77 6.08
N GLY A 134 -2.01 8.60 5.91
CA GLY A 134 -1.83 7.47 6.83
C GLY A 134 -0.39 6.96 6.87
N LEU A 135 0.34 7.07 5.78
CA LEU A 135 1.74 6.62 5.65
C LEU A 135 2.78 7.70 6.00
N GLU A 136 2.37 8.95 6.12
CA GLU A 136 3.28 10.06 6.40
C GLU A 136 4.14 9.86 7.66
N PRO A 137 3.62 9.38 8.81
CA PRO A 137 4.44 9.10 9.98
C PRO A 137 5.57 8.09 9.71
N LEU A 138 5.34 7.07 8.90
CA LEU A 138 6.37 6.10 8.50
C LEU A 138 7.43 6.76 7.63
N TRP A 139 7.03 7.58 6.68
CA TRP A 139 7.93 8.34 5.84
C TRP A 139 8.85 9.25 6.65
N GLN A 140 8.31 9.93 7.64
CA GLN A 140 9.09 10.77 8.56
C GLN A 140 10.09 9.95 9.39
N LYS A 141 9.75 8.75 9.81
CA LYS A 141 10.67 7.81 10.48
C LYS A 141 11.84 7.42 9.58
N ILE A 142 11.57 7.07 8.33
CA ILE A 142 12.60 6.72 7.34
C ILE A 142 13.58 7.87 7.13
N LEU A 143 13.09 9.08 6.94
CA LEU A 143 13.93 10.27 6.74
C LEU A 143 14.82 10.55 7.97
N ARG A 144 14.31 10.38 9.18
CA ARG A 144 15.09 10.55 10.40
C ARG A 144 16.21 9.51 10.51
N TRP A 145 15.90 8.27 10.21
CA TRP A 145 16.89 7.19 10.22
C TRP A 145 18.01 7.44 9.20
N GLN A 146 17.66 7.82 7.98
CA GLN A 146 18.64 8.14 6.94
C GLN A 146 19.58 9.27 7.37
N ARG A 147 19.06 10.35 7.96
CA ARG A 147 19.88 11.45 8.48
C ARG A 147 20.86 10.99 9.55
N LYS A 148 20.38 10.16 10.50
CA LYS A 148 21.22 9.59 11.55
C LYS A 148 22.34 8.74 10.97
N SER A 149 22.03 7.86 10.02
CA SER A 149 23.01 6.99 9.37
C SER A 149 24.08 7.79 8.62
N LEU A 150 23.70 8.88 7.95
CA LEU A 150 24.65 9.78 7.28
C LEU A 150 25.59 10.50 8.28
N GLN A 151 25.08 10.91 9.43
CA GLN A 151 25.88 11.56 10.48
C GLN A 151 26.88 10.57 11.12
N GLU A 152 26.53 9.31 11.27
CA GLU A 152 27.42 8.27 11.80
C GLU A 152 28.53 7.85 10.81
N MET A 153 28.39 8.16 9.52
CA MET A 153 29.38 7.90 8.47
C MET A 153 30.43 9.02 8.33
N THR A 154 30.19 10.19 8.89
CA THR A 154 31.10 11.37 8.90
C THR A 154 31.82 11.48 10.23
#